data_1031e34cce909dba432c4d7869848350
#
_entry.id   1031e34cce909dba432c4d7869848350
#
_cell.length_a   1.000
_cell.length_b   1.000
_cell.length_c   1.000
_cell.angle_alpha   90.00
_cell.angle_beta   90.00
_cell.angle_gamma   90.00
#
_symmetry.space_group_name_H-M   'P 1'
#
loop_
_entity.id
_entity.type
_entity.pdbx_description
1 polymer ?
#
loop_
_entity_poly.entity_id
_entity_poly.type
_entity_poly.pdbx_seq_one_letter_code
_entity_poly.pdbx_strand_id
1 'polypeptide(L)'
;PTTILVLTFSNKAANELCDRIAASNPVAAAAMWIGTFHAFGLDVVRRFHDRLALPPDPRLIDRTEAIELLEDEFPRLDLKHYRNLWDPALDLSDMLSAISRAKDEVVDAAGYRALAQSMAGRAGADQDATVRAQKCLEVATLFETYERLLTARQLLDFGDLVALPVRLVEGSAEVRDALRARHEHVLVDEYQDVNRASVRLLKALVGDGRNLWVVGDARQSIYRFRGASATNIARFAIDFPGAHAAQLGVNYRSNERIVNVFTEFARGMQASAGALPLNLQAGRGSTGAQVELRIAGSADDETSALAASITALHAQGIAYGGQAVLCASNARLNAIAEGLEARGIPALHLGSLFERPEIKDLLALLSLVTDPRAAAMVRVATMTRYQMPLQDVMRVIEHLRAANPASLGWAAMHAEMDGLAGGSREAIARLSTLFAGTSASTNPWSLLAGWTIDGLGLAKTLYQTGDARSRMQGLAIWQFLNFCRRQPRGRGVPVLRLLDRIRRLALLSEDRG
;
A
#
# COMPACT_ATOMS: atom_id res chain seq x y z
N PRO A 1 27.08 7.14 20.96
CA PRO A 1 25.78 6.92 20.31
C PRO A 1 25.79 7.29 18.82
N THR A 2 26.63 8.25 18.39
CA THR A 2 26.73 8.72 17.00
C THR A 2 27.15 7.66 15.99
N THR A 3 27.76 6.55 16.46
CA THR A 3 28.21 5.43 15.63
C THR A 3 27.22 4.26 15.63
N ILE A 4 26.03 4.44 16.21
CA ILE A 4 25.00 3.40 16.29
C ILE A 4 23.98 3.60 15.16
N LEU A 5 23.77 2.53 14.39
CA LEU A 5 22.74 2.43 13.34
C LEU A 5 21.67 1.44 13.82
N VAL A 6 20.43 1.89 13.88
CA VAL A 6 19.26 1.06 14.22
C VAL A 6 18.35 0.94 13.01
N LEU A 7 18.15 -0.27 12.53
CA LEU A 7 17.34 -0.57 11.34
C LEU A 7 16.11 -1.41 11.71
N THR A 8 14.99 -1.08 11.14
CA THR A 8 13.74 -1.81 11.30
C THR A 8 12.95 -1.90 9.99
N PHE A 9 11.88 -2.69 9.97
CA PHE A 9 11.08 -2.90 8.76
C PHE A 9 10.14 -1.73 8.43
N SER A 10 9.56 -1.06 9.45
CA SER A 10 8.54 -0.02 9.21
C SER A 10 8.88 1.31 9.88
N ASN A 11 8.42 2.41 9.28
CA ASN A 11 8.56 3.75 9.86
C ASN A 11 7.88 3.87 11.23
N LYS A 12 6.77 3.15 11.45
CA LYS A 12 6.09 3.12 12.75
C LYS A 12 6.99 2.49 13.82
N ALA A 13 7.61 1.35 13.52
CA ALA A 13 8.54 0.71 14.44
C ALA A 13 9.78 1.57 14.71
N ALA A 14 10.31 2.25 13.68
CA ALA A 14 11.42 3.19 13.84
C ALA A 14 11.07 4.34 14.80
N ASN A 15 9.89 4.94 14.63
CA ASN A 15 9.42 6.01 15.52
C ASN A 15 9.21 5.50 16.96
N GLU A 16 8.59 4.34 17.13
CA GLU A 16 8.37 3.73 18.45
C GLU A 16 9.69 3.42 19.17
N LEU A 17 10.69 2.90 18.45
CA LEU A 17 12.04 2.68 19.00
C LEU A 17 12.69 4.00 19.42
N CYS A 18 12.58 5.03 18.57
CA CYS A 18 13.10 6.36 18.87
C CYS A 18 12.44 6.93 20.14
N ASP A 19 11.12 6.86 20.25
CA ASP A 19 10.37 7.35 21.42
C ASP A 19 10.75 6.60 22.71
N ARG A 20 10.90 5.27 22.65
CA ARG A 20 11.30 4.45 23.79
C ARG A 20 12.74 4.75 24.26
N ILE A 21 13.66 4.93 23.31
CA ILE A 21 15.05 5.30 23.63
C ILE A 21 15.06 6.72 24.21
N ALA A 22 14.32 7.65 23.61
CA ALA A 22 14.23 9.04 24.06
C ALA A 22 13.62 9.16 25.48
N ALA A 23 12.67 8.31 25.84
CA ALA A 23 12.11 8.27 27.19
C ALA A 23 13.16 7.92 28.26
N SER A 24 14.16 7.13 27.92
CA SER A 24 15.25 6.74 28.83
C SER A 24 16.49 7.62 28.68
N ASN A 25 16.82 8.01 27.46
CA ASN A 25 18.00 8.82 27.13
C ASN A 25 17.78 9.63 25.85
N PRO A 26 17.23 10.86 25.95
CA PRO A 26 16.92 11.70 24.79
C PRO A 26 18.18 12.12 24.00
N VAL A 27 19.32 12.26 24.67
CA VAL A 27 20.59 12.61 24.00
C VAL A 27 21.07 11.46 23.12
N ALA A 28 20.96 10.22 23.62
CA ALA A 28 21.31 9.05 22.82
C ALA A 28 20.35 8.88 21.62
N ALA A 29 19.04 9.03 21.82
CA ALA A 29 18.07 8.94 20.73
C ALA A 29 18.33 9.96 19.61
N ALA A 30 18.65 11.19 19.95
CA ALA A 30 18.98 12.24 18.98
C ALA A 30 20.32 12.01 18.26
N ALA A 31 21.23 11.24 18.84
CA ALA A 31 22.55 11.00 18.29
C ALA A 31 22.64 9.74 17.42
N MET A 32 21.77 8.76 17.63
CA MET A 32 21.71 7.53 16.84
C MET A 32 21.05 7.76 15.48
N TRP A 33 21.44 6.98 14.49
CA TRP A 33 20.65 6.88 13.28
C TRP A 33 19.60 5.76 13.43
N ILE A 34 18.31 6.11 13.41
CA ILE A 34 17.19 5.17 13.60
C ILE A 34 16.23 5.30 12.42
N GLY A 35 15.95 4.20 11.71
CA GLY A 35 15.05 4.23 10.57
C GLY A 35 14.86 2.88 9.89
N THR A 36 14.25 2.90 8.71
CA THR A 36 14.08 1.70 7.88
C THR A 36 15.28 1.49 6.96
N PHE A 37 15.43 0.26 6.41
CA PHE A 37 16.44 -0.02 5.38
C PHE A 37 16.32 0.91 4.17
N HIS A 38 15.10 1.21 3.73
CA HIS A 38 14.86 2.14 2.61
C HIS A 38 15.26 3.58 2.95
N ALA A 39 14.94 4.04 4.16
CA ALA A 39 15.35 5.37 4.61
C ALA A 39 16.88 5.49 4.71
N PHE A 40 17.54 4.45 5.22
CA PHE A 40 19.00 4.38 5.25
C PHE A 40 19.60 4.34 3.86
N GLY A 41 19.02 3.55 2.96
CA GLY A 41 19.44 3.50 1.57
C GLY A 41 19.32 4.85 0.87
N LEU A 42 18.24 5.59 1.09
CA LEU A 42 18.08 6.95 0.58
C LEU A 42 19.16 7.90 1.13
N ASP A 43 19.50 7.79 2.42
CA ASP A 43 20.60 8.57 3.03
C ASP A 43 21.95 8.25 2.34
N VAL A 44 22.25 6.98 2.09
CA VAL A 44 23.45 6.54 1.35
C VAL A 44 23.45 7.08 -0.08
N VAL A 45 22.32 6.95 -0.80
CA VAL A 45 22.19 7.48 -2.17
C VAL A 45 22.43 8.99 -2.21
N ARG A 46 21.80 9.75 -1.31
CA ARG A 46 21.99 11.21 -1.23
C ARG A 46 23.43 11.60 -0.91
N ARG A 47 24.06 10.84 -0.01
CA ARG A 47 25.44 11.12 0.41
C ARG A 47 26.48 10.85 -0.68
N PHE A 48 26.25 9.84 -1.51
CA PHE A 48 27.15 9.41 -2.57
C PHE A 48 26.52 9.55 -3.95
N HIS A 49 25.64 10.54 -4.12
CA HIS A 49 24.87 10.77 -5.33
C HIS A 49 25.74 10.97 -6.59
N ASP A 50 26.90 11.61 -6.42
CA ASP A 50 27.90 11.83 -7.45
C ASP A 50 28.45 10.51 -8.03
N ARG A 51 28.65 9.49 -7.18
CA ARG A 51 29.10 8.15 -7.59
C ARG A 51 28.01 7.37 -8.35
N LEU A 52 26.77 7.80 -8.23
CA LEU A 52 25.59 7.19 -8.88
C LEU A 52 25.11 8.00 -10.09
N ALA A 53 25.77 9.10 -10.42
CA ALA A 53 25.35 10.07 -11.46
C ALA A 53 23.91 10.59 -11.23
N LEU A 54 23.55 10.80 -9.96
CA LEU A 54 22.25 11.29 -9.52
C LEU A 54 22.36 12.74 -8.97
N PRO A 55 21.25 13.50 -8.95
CA PRO A 55 21.20 14.77 -8.25
C PRO A 55 21.31 14.56 -6.72
N PRO A 56 21.68 15.59 -5.94
CA PRO A 56 21.80 15.48 -4.48
C PRO A 56 20.52 15.04 -3.78
N ASP A 57 19.36 15.39 -4.33
CA ASP A 57 18.04 14.95 -3.86
C ASP A 57 17.27 14.31 -5.03
N PRO A 58 17.52 13.03 -5.33
CA PRO A 58 16.90 12.34 -6.45
C PRO A 58 15.40 12.14 -6.21
N ARG A 59 14.60 12.33 -7.26
CA ARG A 59 13.16 12.14 -7.19
C ARG A 59 12.82 10.66 -7.16
N LEU A 60 12.04 10.28 -6.16
CA LEU A 60 11.46 8.95 -6.03
C LEU A 60 10.11 8.89 -6.74
N ILE A 61 9.89 7.86 -7.55
CA ILE A 61 8.59 7.59 -8.19
C ILE A 61 7.88 6.42 -7.52
N ASP A 62 6.56 6.52 -7.46
CA ASP A 62 5.70 5.44 -7.00
C ASP A 62 5.36 4.45 -8.14
N ARG A 63 4.65 3.37 -7.79
CA ARG A 63 4.24 2.33 -8.75
C ARG A 63 3.39 2.89 -9.89
N THR A 64 2.50 3.82 -9.59
CA THR A 64 1.62 4.43 -10.58
C THR A 64 2.42 5.28 -11.56
N GLU A 65 3.37 6.08 -11.05
CA GLU A 65 4.27 6.86 -11.89
C GLU A 65 5.21 5.97 -12.74
N ALA A 66 5.60 4.80 -12.21
CA ALA A 66 6.37 3.82 -12.98
C ALA A 66 5.56 3.23 -14.16
N ILE A 67 4.26 2.94 -13.95
CA ILE A 67 3.36 2.52 -15.02
C ILE A 67 3.19 3.64 -16.04
N GLU A 68 2.89 4.87 -15.61
CA GLU A 68 2.78 6.03 -16.50
C GLU A 68 4.05 6.25 -17.35
N LEU A 69 5.22 6.03 -16.75
CA LEU A 69 6.51 6.14 -17.43
C LEU A 69 6.67 5.12 -18.56
N LEU A 70 6.11 3.93 -18.39
CA LEU A 70 6.26 2.80 -19.31
C LEU A 70 5.14 2.70 -20.34
N GLU A 71 3.96 3.28 -20.11
CA GLU A 71 2.82 3.19 -21.02
C GLU A 71 3.13 3.69 -22.43
N ASP A 72 3.89 4.78 -22.57
CA ASP A 72 4.28 5.33 -23.86
C ASP A 72 5.25 4.40 -24.64
N GLU A 73 6.02 3.60 -23.93
CA GLU A 73 6.99 2.65 -24.53
C GLU A 73 6.37 1.28 -24.76
N PHE A 74 5.35 0.90 -24.01
CA PHE A 74 4.76 -0.44 -24.04
C PHE A 74 4.31 -0.90 -25.44
N PRO A 75 3.64 -0.09 -26.28
CA PRO A 75 3.26 -0.47 -27.64
C PRO A 75 4.45 -0.69 -28.59
N ARG A 76 5.63 -0.17 -28.23
CA ARG A 76 6.86 -0.29 -29.03
C ARG A 76 7.67 -1.54 -28.70
N LEU A 77 7.34 -2.21 -27.60
CA LEU A 77 8.00 -3.44 -27.19
C LEU A 77 7.43 -4.63 -27.96
N ASP A 78 8.29 -5.46 -28.52
CA ASP A 78 7.88 -6.70 -29.19
C ASP A 78 7.57 -7.80 -28.15
N LEU A 79 6.37 -7.70 -27.56
CA LEU A 79 5.88 -8.62 -26.54
C LEU A 79 4.88 -9.61 -27.17
N LYS A 80 4.92 -10.88 -26.76
CA LYS A 80 4.02 -11.93 -27.23
C LYS A 80 2.99 -12.35 -26.19
N HIS A 81 3.39 -12.38 -24.93
CA HIS A 81 2.58 -12.86 -23.81
C HIS A 81 1.92 -11.73 -23.04
N TYR A 82 2.54 -10.54 -22.98
CA TYR A 82 2.01 -9.34 -22.36
C TYR A 82 1.51 -8.39 -23.45
N ARG A 83 0.22 -8.54 -23.85
CA ARG A 83 -0.38 -7.85 -24.99
C ARG A 83 -1.69 -7.14 -24.71
N ASN A 84 -1.99 -6.86 -23.46
CA ASN A 84 -3.20 -6.13 -23.14
C ASN A 84 -3.06 -4.65 -23.52
N LEU A 85 -3.24 -4.33 -24.80
CA LEU A 85 -3.18 -2.95 -25.30
C LEU A 85 -4.40 -2.11 -24.91
N TRP A 86 -5.49 -2.73 -24.41
CA TRP A 86 -6.67 -2.03 -23.91
C TRP A 86 -6.48 -1.53 -22.49
N ASP A 87 -5.75 -2.26 -21.67
CA ASP A 87 -5.38 -1.91 -20.31
C ASP A 87 -3.94 -2.34 -20.02
N PRO A 88 -2.95 -1.61 -20.59
CA PRO A 88 -1.53 -1.94 -20.41
C PRO A 88 -1.10 -1.94 -18.94
N ALA A 89 -1.82 -1.22 -18.07
CA ALA A 89 -1.49 -1.10 -16.65
C ALA A 89 -1.49 -2.45 -15.92
N LEU A 90 -2.35 -3.40 -16.32
CA LEU A 90 -2.37 -4.75 -15.74
C LEU A 90 -1.08 -5.51 -16.05
N ASP A 91 -0.73 -5.64 -17.35
CA ASP A 91 0.50 -6.31 -17.77
C ASP A 91 1.74 -5.60 -17.19
N LEU A 92 1.78 -4.27 -17.23
CA LEU A 92 2.88 -3.49 -16.63
C LEU A 92 2.97 -3.70 -15.13
N SER A 93 1.85 -3.83 -14.42
CA SER A 93 1.86 -4.13 -12.99
C SER A 93 2.52 -5.48 -12.70
N ASP A 94 2.15 -6.53 -13.41
CA ASP A 94 2.75 -7.86 -13.25
C ASP A 94 4.25 -7.85 -13.56
N MET A 95 4.64 -7.26 -14.68
CA MET A 95 6.04 -7.18 -15.10
C MET A 95 6.88 -6.36 -14.11
N LEU A 96 6.39 -5.21 -13.64
CA LEU A 96 7.06 -4.40 -12.62
C LEU A 96 7.14 -5.13 -11.27
N SER A 97 6.19 -6.02 -10.94
CA SER A 97 6.28 -6.86 -9.74
C SER A 97 7.45 -7.85 -9.83
N ALA A 98 7.69 -8.42 -11.01
CA ALA A 98 8.86 -9.26 -11.25
C ALA A 98 10.17 -8.45 -11.18
N ILE A 99 10.19 -7.23 -11.72
CA ILE A 99 11.35 -6.31 -11.64
C ILE A 99 11.65 -5.93 -10.18
N SER A 100 10.61 -5.61 -9.39
CA SER A 100 10.79 -5.31 -7.96
C SER A 100 11.43 -6.47 -7.20
N ARG A 101 10.96 -7.71 -7.46
CA ARG A 101 11.57 -8.92 -6.87
C ARG A 101 13.03 -9.12 -7.31
N ALA A 102 13.35 -8.81 -8.56
CA ALA A 102 14.73 -8.86 -9.04
C ALA A 102 15.62 -7.85 -8.30
N LYS A 103 15.15 -6.62 -8.10
CA LYS A 103 15.84 -5.60 -7.29
C LYS A 103 16.00 -6.02 -5.83
N ASP A 104 15.01 -6.71 -5.24
CA ASP A 104 15.12 -7.29 -3.88
C ASP A 104 16.23 -8.35 -3.75
N GLU A 105 16.61 -8.97 -4.85
CA GLU A 105 17.77 -9.90 -4.96
C GLU A 105 19.04 -9.20 -5.50
N VAL A 106 19.00 -7.88 -5.73
CA VAL A 106 20.08 -7.07 -6.32
C VAL A 106 20.46 -7.53 -7.73
N VAL A 107 19.48 -8.02 -8.48
CA VAL A 107 19.65 -8.40 -9.88
C VAL A 107 19.23 -7.21 -10.76
N ASP A 108 20.11 -6.80 -11.69
CA ASP A 108 19.82 -5.77 -12.70
C ASP A 108 19.19 -6.37 -13.95
N ALA A 109 18.85 -5.53 -14.92
CA ALA A 109 18.22 -5.97 -16.15
C ALA A 109 19.09 -6.98 -16.94
N ALA A 110 20.41 -6.78 -16.99
CA ALA A 110 21.34 -7.68 -17.66
C ALA A 110 21.41 -9.06 -16.97
N GLY A 111 21.53 -9.07 -15.65
CA GLY A 111 21.50 -10.29 -14.83
C GLY A 111 20.16 -11.04 -14.95
N TYR A 112 19.04 -10.30 -14.94
CA TYR A 112 17.72 -10.89 -15.11
C TYR A 112 17.57 -11.53 -16.50
N ARG A 113 18.05 -10.88 -17.56
CA ARG A 113 18.07 -11.43 -18.92
C ARG A 113 18.91 -12.71 -19.01
N ALA A 114 20.09 -12.73 -18.41
CA ALA A 114 20.95 -13.92 -18.38
C ALA A 114 20.26 -15.11 -17.66
N LEU A 115 19.57 -14.86 -16.56
CA LEU A 115 18.78 -15.88 -15.86
C LEU A 115 17.62 -16.39 -16.72
N ALA A 116 16.88 -15.50 -17.39
CA ALA A 116 15.77 -15.86 -18.29
C ALA A 116 16.25 -16.69 -19.49
N GLN A 117 17.41 -16.34 -20.09
CA GLN A 117 18.05 -17.12 -21.15
C GLN A 117 18.46 -18.53 -20.66
N SER A 118 19.03 -18.60 -19.46
CA SER A 118 19.36 -19.90 -18.84
C SER A 118 18.11 -20.76 -18.59
N MET A 119 16.99 -20.15 -18.20
CA MET A 119 15.70 -20.86 -18.09
C MET A 119 15.23 -21.38 -19.45
N ALA A 120 15.31 -20.58 -20.49
CA ALA A 120 14.93 -20.98 -21.84
C ALA A 120 15.77 -22.17 -22.35
N GLY A 121 17.10 -22.14 -22.13
CA GLY A 121 17.99 -23.24 -22.48
C GLY A 121 17.71 -24.54 -21.72
N ARG A 122 17.10 -24.48 -20.54
CA ARG A 122 16.75 -25.66 -19.73
C ARG A 122 15.32 -26.16 -19.93
N ALA A 123 14.47 -25.42 -20.64
CA ALA A 123 13.06 -25.76 -20.80
C ALA A 123 12.85 -27.06 -21.63
N GLY A 124 13.77 -27.38 -22.55
CA GLY A 124 13.70 -28.62 -23.35
C GLY A 124 12.37 -28.73 -24.11
N ALA A 125 11.71 -29.88 -23.98
CA ALA A 125 10.40 -30.15 -24.58
C ALA A 125 9.21 -29.74 -23.70
N ASP A 126 9.43 -29.21 -22.51
CA ASP A 126 8.36 -28.73 -21.63
C ASP A 126 7.83 -27.40 -22.16
N GLN A 127 6.60 -27.43 -22.68
CA GLN A 127 5.93 -26.26 -23.25
C GLN A 127 5.63 -25.19 -22.20
N ASP A 128 5.23 -25.58 -20.97
CA ASP A 128 4.96 -24.64 -19.89
C ASP A 128 6.24 -23.96 -19.40
N ALA A 129 7.35 -24.71 -19.30
CA ALA A 129 8.65 -24.14 -18.99
C ALA A 129 9.13 -23.16 -20.07
N THR A 130 8.87 -23.48 -21.34
CA THR A 130 9.19 -22.62 -22.49
C THR A 130 8.40 -21.29 -22.41
N VAL A 131 7.09 -21.35 -22.18
CA VAL A 131 6.24 -20.16 -22.02
C VAL A 131 6.68 -19.31 -20.83
N ARG A 132 6.98 -19.94 -19.69
CA ARG A 132 7.50 -19.21 -18.51
C ARG A 132 8.82 -18.50 -18.82
N ALA A 133 9.74 -19.16 -19.50
CA ALA A 133 11.02 -18.56 -19.89
C ALA A 133 10.83 -17.39 -20.88
N GLN A 134 9.92 -17.53 -21.86
CA GLN A 134 9.57 -16.45 -22.79
C GLN A 134 8.98 -15.24 -22.07
N LYS A 135 8.05 -15.43 -21.14
CA LYS A 135 7.54 -14.36 -20.29
C LYS A 135 8.65 -13.64 -19.51
N CYS A 136 9.60 -14.40 -18.94
CA CYS A 136 10.74 -13.80 -18.26
C CYS A 136 11.65 -12.99 -19.23
N LEU A 137 11.82 -13.42 -20.48
CA LEU A 137 12.57 -12.65 -21.47
C LEU A 137 11.87 -11.34 -21.84
N GLU A 138 10.55 -11.34 -21.91
CA GLU A 138 9.76 -10.13 -22.13
C GLU A 138 9.88 -9.16 -20.95
N VAL A 139 9.82 -9.67 -19.71
CA VAL A 139 10.09 -8.88 -18.51
C VAL A 139 11.51 -8.29 -18.55
N ALA A 140 12.52 -9.05 -19.00
CA ALA A 140 13.89 -8.54 -19.16
C ALA A 140 13.95 -7.36 -20.14
N THR A 141 13.21 -7.42 -21.24
CA THR A 141 13.13 -6.33 -22.24
C THR A 141 12.48 -5.06 -21.63
N LEU A 142 11.40 -5.23 -20.86
CA LEU A 142 10.80 -4.11 -20.15
C LEU A 142 11.74 -3.56 -19.09
N PHE A 143 12.46 -4.42 -18.36
CA PHE A 143 13.39 -4.01 -17.30
C PHE A 143 14.52 -3.13 -17.84
N GLU A 144 15.12 -3.52 -18.96
CA GLU A 144 16.15 -2.71 -19.67
C GLU A 144 15.59 -1.34 -20.08
N THR A 145 14.36 -1.31 -20.60
CA THR A 145 13.68 -0.08 -20.98
C THR A 145 13.43 0.80 -19.74
N TYR A 146 12.97 0.19 -18.65
CA TYR A 146 12.68 0.87 -17.40
C TYR A 146 13.95 1.47 -16.77
N GLU A 147 15.04 0.70 -16.64
CA GLU A 147 16.32 1.22 -16.12
C GLU A 147 16.85 2.38 -16.98
N ARG A 148 16.74 2.28 -18.30
CA ARG A 148 17.12 3.35 -19.23
C ARG A 148 16.32 4.62 -19.00
N LEU A 149 15.00 4.51 -18.79
CA LEU A 149 14.12 5.65 -18.53
C LEU A 149 14.38 6.29 -17.17
N LEU A 150 14.57 5.48 -16.12
CA LEU A 150 14.92 5.97 -14.79
C LEU A 150 16.25 6.75 -14.85
N THR A 151 17.28 6.18 -15.48
CA THR A 151 18.59 6.81 -15.62
C THR A 151 18.51 8.11 -16.43
N ALA A 152 17.83 8.10 -17.59
CA ALA A 152 17.71 9.28 -18.44
C ALA A 152 16.97 10.44 -17.77
N ARG A 153 16.08 10.16 -16.84
CA ARG A 153 15.30 11.17 -16.10
C ARG A 153 15.81 11.40 -14.68
N GLN A 154 16.89 10.74 -14.28
CA GLN A 154 17.48 10.80 -12.93
C GLN A 154 16.44 10.48 -11.83
N LEU A 155 15.62 9.46 -12.08
CA LEU A 155 14.57 8.98 -11.18
C LEU A 155 15.01 7.70 -10.47
N LEU A 156 14.44 7.48 -9.31
CA LEU A 156 14.57 6.23 -8.55
C LEU A 156 13.18 5.64 -8.27
N ASP A 157 13.11 4.32 -8.19
CA ASP A 157 11.97 3.63 -7.59
C ASP A 157 12.30 3.12 -6.18
N PHE A 158 11.31 2.51 -5.53
CA PHE A 158 11.46 2.03 -4.17
C PHE A 158 12.49 0.89 -4.04
N GLY A 159 12.63 0.03 -5.07
CA GLY A 159 13.62 -1.05 -5.10
C GLY A 159 15.07 -0.52 -5.20
N ASP A 160 15.27 0.62 -5.86
CA ASP A 160 16.57 1.24 -5.99
C ASP A 160 17.13 1.71 -4.66
N LEU A 161 16.27 2.05 -3.68
CA LEU A 161 16.69 2.52 -2.36
C LEU A 161 17.50 1.47 -1.57
N VAL A 162 17.41 0.19 -1.93
CA VAL A 162 18.24 -0.84 -1.32
C VAL A 162 19.25 -1.41 -2.31
N ALA A 163 18.84 -1.65 -3.56
CA ALA A 163 19.71 -2.26 -4.57
C ALA A 163 20.93 -1.38 -4.92
N LEU A 164 20.75 -0.07 -5.12
CA LEU A 164 21.86 0.84 -5.43
C LEU A 164 22.88 0.98 -4.29
N PRO A 165 22.47 1.21 -3.02
CA PRO A 165 23.39 1.16 -1.89
C PRO A 165 24.19 -0.13 -1.79
N VAL A 166 23.56 -1.29 -2.01
CA VAL A 166 24.28 -2.58 -2.01
C VAL A 166 25.36 -2.59 -3.07
N ARG A 167 25.00 -2.30 -4.34
CA ARG A 167 25.97 -2.26 -5.45
C ARG A 167 27.10 -1.27 -5.18
N LEU A 168 26.78 -0.11 -4.63
CA LEU A 168 27.76 0.93 -4.32
C LEU A 168 28.74 0.49 -3.22
N VAL A 169 28.24 -0.09 -2.13
CA VAL A 169 29.05 -0.54 -0.99
C VAL A 169 29.87 -1.78 -1.35
N GLU A 170 29.33 -2.69 -2.15
CA GLU A 170 30.07 -3.87 -2.64
C GLU A 170 31.15 -3.47 -3.66
N GLY A 171 30.86 -2.50 -4.53
CA GLY A 171 31.75 -2.06 -5.61
C GLY A 171 32.81 -1.04 -5.21
N SER A 172 32.66 -0.32 -4.10
CA SER A 172 33.59 0.73 -3.66
C SER A 172 34.07 0.51 -2.24
N ALA A 173 35.38 0.20 -2.09
CA ALA A 173 36.00 0.08 -0.78
C ALA A 173 35.95 1.40 0.01
N GLU A 174 36.17 2.54 -0.66
CA GLU A 174 36.12 3.88 -0.06
C GLU A 174 34.75 4.16 0.59
N VAL A 175 33.65 3.90 -0.14
CA VAL A 175 32.28 4.10 0.37
C VAL A 175 32.00 3.15 1.52
N ARG A 176 32.38 1.89 1.37
CA ARG A 176 32.22 0.86 2.42
C ARG A 176 32.92 1.25 3.70
N ASP A 177 34.17 1.66 3.61
CA ASP A 177 34.98 2.02 4.78
C ASP A 177 34.48 3.31 5.43
N ALA A 178 34.02 4.29 4.66
CA ALA A 178 33.39 5.51 5.18
C ALA A 178 32.09 5.20 5.96
N LEU A 179 31.26 4.27 5.45
CA LEU A 179 30.04 3.86 6.14
C LEU A 179 30.33 3.03 7.39
N ARG A 180 31.32 2.13 7.35
CA ARG A 180 31.77 1.34 8.51
C ARG A 180 32.33 2.22 9.63
N ALA A 181 33.12 3.22 9.30
CA ALA A 181 33.65 4.18 10.27
C ALA A 181 32.55 5.01 10.93
N ARG A 182 31.47 5.31 10.19
CA ARG A 182 30.32 6.05 10.71
C ARG A 182 29.37 5.17 11.56
N HIS A 183 29.23 3.90 11.21
CA HIS A 183 28.26 2.96 11.82
C HIS A 183 28.98 1.72 12.34
N GLU A 184 29.65 1.88 13.50
CA GLU A 184 30.42 0.81 14.14
C GLU A 184 29.53 -0.28 14.75
N HIS A 185 28.33 0.10 15.19
CA HIS A 185 27.35 -0.80 15.81
C HIS A 185 26.06 -0.79 14.99
N VAL A 186 25.59 -1.96 14.59
CA VAL A 186 24.37 -2.11 13.81
C VAL A 186 23.38 -3.00 14.56
N LEU A 187 22.19 -2.47 14.81
CA LEU A 187 21.08 -3.17 15.44
C LEU A 187 19.95 -3.30 14.43
N VAL A 188 19.39 -4.50 14.31
CA VAL A 188 18.28 -4.79 13.38
C VAL A 188 17.13 -5.41 14.15
N ASP A 189 15.97 -4.78 14.06
CA ASP A 189 14.72 -5.32 14.59
C ASP A 189 13.88 -5.93 13.46
N GLU A 190 13.02 -6.89 13.77
CA GLU A 190 12.16 -7.62 12.84
C GLU A 190 12.96 -8.28 11.68
N TYR A 191 14.07 -8.92 12.00
CA TYR A 191 14.98 -9.49 10.99
C TYR A 191 14.32 -10.54 10.08
N GLN A 192 13.20 -11.16 10.48
CA GLN A 192 12.44 -12.10 9.64
C GLN A 192 11.76 -11.40 8.44
N ASP A 193 11.58 -10.09 8.49
CA ASP A 193 10.88 -9.32 7.46
C ASP A 193 11.82 -8.62 6.48
N VAL A 194 13.14 -8.79 6.62
CA VAL A 194 14.12 -8.22 5.69
C VAL A 194 14.20 -9.02 4.39
N ASN A 195 14.42 -8.35 3.25
CA ASN A 195 14.71 -8.97 1.97
C ASN A 195 16.20 -9.31 1.82
N ARG A 196 16.55 -10.04 0.76
CA ARG A 196 17.94 -10.46 0.53
C ARG A 196 18.89 -9.28 0.26
N ALA A 197 18.42 -8.25 -0.42
CA ALA A 197 19.21 -7.03 -0.64
C ALA A 197 19.60 -6.37 0.70
N SER A 198 18.66 -6.29 1.65
CA SER A 198 18.94 -5.76 3.00
C SER A 198 20.00 -6.60 3.73
N VAL A 199 19.96 -7.93 3.62
CA VAL A 199 21.00 -8.81 4.20
C VAL A 199 22.36 -8.58 3.54
N ARG A 200 22.40 -8.40 2.20
CA ARG A 200 23.65 -8.06 1.49
C ARG A 200 24.21 -6.73 1.95
N LEU A 201 23.34 -5.72 2.13
CA LEU A 201 23.75 -4.42 2.66
C LEU A 201 24.36 -4.56 4.06
N LEU A 202 23.72 -5.32 4.95
CA LEU A 202 24.27 -5.61 6.29
C LEU A 202 25.65 -6.28 6.20
N LYS A 203 25.78 -7.32 5.38
CA LYS A 203 27.07 -8.01 5.20
C LYS A 203 28.17 -7.06 4.70
N ALA A 204 27.84 -6.19 3.77
CA ALA A 204 28.78 -5.21 3.26
C ALA A 204 29.18 -4.18 4.33
N LEU A 205 28.26 -3.79 5.22
CA LEU A 205 28.51 -2.86 6.33
C LEU A 205 29.31 -3.49 7.47
N VAL A 206 28.92 -4.68 7.94
CA VAL A 206 29.48 -5.26 9.17
C VAL A 206 30.52 -6.35 8.92
N GLY A 207 30.74 -6.77 7.67
CA GLY A 207 31.72 -7.79 7.30
C GLY A 207 31.43 -9.14 7.94
N ASP A 208 32.26 -9.54 8.90
CA ASP A 208 32.16 -10.79 9.68
C ASP A 208 31.03 -10.79 10.73
N GLY A 209 30.28 -9.70 10.86
CA GLY A 209 29.18 -9.54 11.81
C GLY A 209 29.60 -9.01 13.18
N ARG A 210 30.85 -8.55 13.35
CA ARG A 210 31.27 -7.90 14.57
C ARG A 210 30.39 -6.67 14.85
N ASN A 211 29.90 -6.55 16.10
CA ASN A 211 28.98 -5.49 16.54
C ASN A 211 27.62 -5.45 15.81
N LEU A 212 27.18 -6.58 15.23
CA LEU A 212 25.84 -6.76 14.70
C LEU A 212 24.94 -7.44 15.74
N TRP A 213 23.78 -6.83 16.00
CA TRP A 213 22.71 -7.42 16.80
C TRP A 213 21.45 -7.51 15.96
N VAL A 214 20.82 -8.66 15.92
CA VAL A 214 19.53 -8.83 15.25
C VAL A 214 18.52 -9.45 16.20
N VAL A 215 17.28 -9.01 16.09
CA VAL A 215 16.12 -9.59 16.78
C VAL A 215 15.10 -9.96 15.73
N GLY A 216 14.49 -11.13 15.87
CA GLY A 216 13.46 -11.59 14.94
C GLY A 216 12.82 -12.90 15.40
N ASP A 217 11.65 -13.17 14.85
CA ASP A 217 10.91 -14.42 15.06
C ASP A 217 10.45 -14.99 13.72
N ALA A 218 11.02 -16.10 13.30
CA ALA A 218 10.69 -16.79 12.05
C ALA A 218 9.19 -17.12 11.91
N ARG A 219 8.46 -17.27 13.02
CA ARG A 219 7.03 -17.56 13.05
C ARG A 219 6.16 -16.34 12.77
N GLN A 220 6.75 -15.13 12.87
CA GLN A 220 6.09 -13.86 12.56
C GLN A 220 6.40 -13.34 11.15
N SER A 221 7.09 -14.10 10.30
CA SER A 221 7.40 -13.72 8.94
C SER A 221 6.15 -13.78 8.06
N ILE A 222 5.41 -12.68 7.98
CA ILE A 222 4.15 -12.54 7.23
C ILE A 222 4.26 -11.63 6.01
N TYR A 223 5.42 -11.03 5.74
CA TYR A 223 5.65 -10.08 4.64
C TYR A 223 6.35 -10.70 3.42
N ARG A 224 6.15 -12.01 3.16
CA ARG A 224 6.73 -12.69 1.99
C ARG A 224 6.33 -12.02 0.66
N PHE A 225 5.13 -11.50 0.57
CA PHE A 225 4.63 -10.78 -0.60
C PHE A 225 5.35 -9.43 -0.86
N ARG A 226 6.11 -8.93 0.14
CA ARG A 226 6.98 -7.75 0.04
C ARG A 226 8.47 -8.11 -0.05
N GLY A 227 8.80 -9.31 -0.52
CA GLY A 227 10.18 -9.75 -0.66
C GLY A 227 10.86 -10.24 0.63
N ALA A 228 10.16 -10.23 1.78
CA ALA A 228 10.68 -10.83 3.00
C ALA A 228 10.95 -12.33 2.82
N SER A 229 12.03 -12.80 3.41
CA SER A 229 12.40 -14.22 3.31
C SER A 229 12.66 -14.80 4.69
N ALA A 230 11.78 -15.70 5.14
CA ALA A 230 11.98 -16.47 6.36
C ALA A 230 13.30 -17.29 6.34
N THR A 231 13.84 -17.55 5.14
CA THR A 231 15.12 -18.23 4.99
C THR A 231 16.30 -17.40 5.50
N ASN A 232 16.16 -16.08 5.65
CA ASN A 232 17.22 -15.22 6.18
C ASN A 232 17.56 -15.59 7.64
N ILE A 233 16.56 -15.91 8.48
CA ILE A 233 16.82 -16.40 9.85
C ILE A 233 17.53 -17.76 9.79
N ALA A 234 17.07 -18.70 8.97
CA ALA A 234 17.68 -20.02 8.82
C ALA A 234 19.13 -19.93 8.30
N ARG A 235 19.43 -18.93 7.49
CA ARG A 235 20.76 -18.70 6.92
C ARG A 235 21.65 -17.80 7.77
N PHE A 236 21.16 -17.27 8.89
CA PHE A 236 21.87 -16.25 9.67
C PHE A 236 23.28 -16.70 10.06
N ALA A 237 23.43 -17.94 10.57
CA ALA A 237 24.74 -18.50 10.93
C ALA A 237 25.67 -18.72 9.71
N ILE A 238 25.10 -18.86 8.49
CA ILE A 238 25.87 -18.95 7.24
C ILE A 238 26.30 -17.56 6.78
N ASP A 239 25.38 -16.61 6.87
CA ASP A 239 25.63 -15.22 6.47
C ASP A 239 26.60 -14.50 7.43
N PHE A 240 26.58 -14.86 8.72
CA PHE A 240 27.44 -14.32 9.79
C PHE A 240 28.05 -15.45 10.62
N PRO A 241 29.13 -16.08 10.15
CA PRO A 241 29.79 -17.18 10.86
C PRO A 241 30.30 -16.74 12.25
N GLY A 242 30.06 -17.58 13.26
CA GLY A 242 30.44 -17.27 14.63
C GLY A 242 29.40 -16.47 15.43
N ALA A 243 28.24 -16.18 14.85
CA ALA A 243 27.15 -15.52 15.57
C ALA A 243 26.63 -16.38 16.73
N HIS A 244 26.36 -15.73 17.86
CA HIS A 244 25.70 -16.35 19.01
C HIS A 244 24.19 -16.15 18.92
N ALA A 245 23.44 -17.26 19.00
CA ALA A 245 21.99 -17.22 19.07
C ALA A 245 21.51 -17.34 20.53
N ALA A 246 20.65 -16.45 20.96
CA ALA A 246 19.99 -16.48 22.26
C ALA A 246 18.48 -16.39 22.10
N GLN A 247 17.73 -16.97 23.01
CA GLN A 247 16.26 -16.91 23.01
C GLN A 247 15.76 -15.95 24.08
N LEU A 248 14.81 -15.10 23.71
CA LEU A 248 14.02 -14.33 24.65
C LEU A 248 12.88 -15.22 25.17
N GLY A 249 13.07 -15.80 26.38
CA GLY A 249 12.16 -16.82 26.93
C GLY A 249 10.96 -16.26 27.71
N VAL A 250 10.92 -14.96 28.02
CA VAL A 250 9.84 -14.37 28.83
C VAL A 250 8.98 -13.45 27.98
N ASN A 251 7.67 -13.72 27.95
CA ASN A 251 6.67 -12.86 27.32
C ASN A 251 6.09 -11.88 28.35
N TYR A 252 6.44 -10.61 28.23
CA TYR A 252 5.96 -9.54 29.11
C TYR A 252 4.68 -8.86 28.59
N ARG A 253 4.19 -9.23 27.40
CA ARG A 253 3.01 -8.62 26.76
C ARG A 253 1.72 -9.27 27.22
N SER A 254 1.68 -10.59 27.23
CA SER A 254 0.46 -11.39 27.37
C SER A 254 0.44 -12.20 28.67
N ASN A 255 -0.78 -12.49 29.18
CA ASN A 255 -0.97 -13.42 30.28
C ASN A 255 -0.73 -14.87 29.81
N GLU A 256 -0.63 -15.79 30.78
CA GLU A 256 -0.31 -17.19 30.56
C GLU A 256 -1.31 -17.89 29.61
N ARG A 257 -2.61 -17.59 29.70
CA ARG A 257 -3.64 -18.21 28.85
C ARG A 257 -3.41 -17.91 27.37
N ILE A 258 -3.08 -16.66 27.06
CA ILE A 258 -2.76 -16.24 25.69
C ILE A 258 -1.43 -16.87 25.24
N VAL A 259 -0.41 -16.86 26.10
CA VAL A 259 0.91 -17.47 25.79
C VAL A 259 0.75 -18.94 25.48
N ASN A 260 -0.04 -19.69 26.27
CA ASN A 260 -0.27 -21.11 26.07
C ASN A 260 -0.99 -21.41 24.74
N VAL A 261 -2.05 -20.63 24.40
CA VAL A 261 -2.80 -20.82 23.16
C VAL A 261 -1.91 -20.62 21.94
N PHE A 262 -1.17 -19.51 21.84
CA PHE A 262 -0.34 -19.30 20.66
C PHE A 262 0.89 -20.22 20.63
N THR A 263 1.43 -20.63 21.77
CA THR A 263 2.52 -21.59 21.83
C THR A 263 2.07 -22.95 21.30
N GLU A 264 0.88 -23.41 21.71
CA GLU A 264 0.32 -24.66 21.20
C GLU A 264 0.02 -24.57 19.70
N PHE A 265 -0.58 -23.47 19.24
CA PHE A 265 -0.80 -23.22 17.81
C PHE A 265 0.53 -23.22 17.02
N ALA A 266 1.55 -22.58 17.57
CA ALA A 266 2.85 -22.46 16.92
C ALA A 266 3.60 -23.80 16.80
N ARG A 267 3.30 -24.80 17.64
CA ARG A 267 3.86 -26.16 17.50
C ARG A 267 3.45 -26.83 16.20
N GLY A 268 2.23 -26.54 15.71
CA GLY A 268 1.73 -27.03 14.43
C GLY A 268 2.26 -26.28 13.21
N MET A 269 2.92 -25.12 13.41
CA MET A 269 3.46 -24.34 12.31
C MET A 269 4.77 -24.98 11.81
N GLN A 270 4.89 -25.15 10.50
CA GLN A 270 6.17 -25.48 9.87
C GLN A 270 7.10 -24.27 9.99
N ALA A 271 7.81 -24.18 11.10
CA ALA A 271 8.82 -23.16 11.26
C ALA A 271 9.99 -23.44 10.31
N SER A 272 10.56 -22.38 9.72
CA SER A 272 11.79 -22.49 8.92
C SER A 272 12.87 -23.23 9.69
N ALA A 273 13.68 -24.03 9.01
CA ALA A 273 14.87 -24.63 9.61
C ALA A 273 15.71 -23.52 10.27
N GLY A 274 16.13 -23.73 11.51
CA GLY A 274 16.86 -22.73 12.31
C GLY A 274 16.00 -21.90 13.27
N ALA A 275 14.67 -22.06 13.28
CA ALA A 275 13.85 -21.47 14.34
C ALA A 275 14.14 -22.15 15.68
N LEU A 276 14.44 -21.34 16.70
CA LEU A 276 14.68 -21.86 18.06
C LEU A 276 13.39 -22.48 18.64
N PRO A 277 13.50 -23.47 19.55
CA PRO A 277 12.35 -24.04 20.25
C PRO A 277 11.53 -22.95 20.94
N LEU A 278 10.19 -23.05 20.88
CA LEU A 278 9.31 -22.06 21.50
C LEU A 278 9.04 -22.46 22.96
N ASN A 279 9.84 -21.95 23.89
CA ASN A 279 9.68 -22.14 25.34
C ASN A 279 9.46 -20.78 26.00
N LEU A 280 8.20 -20.29 25.96
CA LEU A 280 7.85 -18.98 26.50
C LEU A 280 7.21 -19.11 27.89
N GLN A 281 7.67 -18.29 28.83
CA GLN A 281 7.07 -18.07 30.13
C GLN A 281 6.29 -16.75 30.11
N ALA A 282 5.10 -16.73 30.71
CA ALA A 282 4.32 -15.51 30.82
C ALA A 282 4.78 -14.66 32.01
N GLY A 283 5.34 -13.49 31.74
CA GLY A 283 5.74 -12.51 32.77
C GLY A 283 4.58 -11.81 33.47
N ARG A 284 3.35 -11.90 32.93
CA ARG A 284 2.14 -11.30 33.51
C ARG A 284 1.28 -12.29 34.33
N GLY A 285 1.78 -13.50 34.58
CA GLY A 285 1.08 -14.50 35.38
C GLY A 285 -0.20 -15.05 34.70
N SER A 286 -1.02 -15.75 35.48
CA SER A 286 -2.18 -16.53 35.02
C SER A 286 -3.51 -15.76 35.10
N THR A 287 -3.53 -14.53 35.57
CA THR A 287 -4.74 -13.70 35.66
C THR A 287 -5.12 -13.11 34.31
N GLY A 288 -6.41 -13.10 34.00
CA GLY A 288 -6.95 -12.51 32.75
C GLY A 288 -8.07 -13.31 32.16
N ALA A 289 -8.71 -12.78 31.12
CA ALA A 289 -9.80 -13.42 30.39
C ALA A 289 -9.31 -14.68 29.66
N GLN A 290 -10.21 -15.63 29.44
CA GLN A 290 -9.95 -16.79 28.61
C GLN A 290 -9.90 -16.41 27.13
N VAL A 291 -9.13 -17.17 26.34
CA VAL A 291 -9.20 -17.10 24.89
C VAL A 291 -10.44 -17.87 24.44
N GLU A 292 -11.31 -17.21 23.69
CA GLU A 292 -12.56 -17.79 23.19
C GLU A 292 -12.47 -18.03 21.69
N LEU A 293 -12.98 -19.17 21.24
CA LEU A 293 -13.23 -19.46 19.84
C LEU A 293 -14.73 -19.39 19.59
N ARG A 294 -15.17 -18.56 18.66
CA ARG A 294 -16.55 -18.45 18.22
C ARG A 294 -16.66 -18.77 16.73
N ILE A 295 -17.63 -19.57 16.36
CA ILE A 295 -17.91 -19.95 14.97
C ILE A 295 -19.27 -19.35 14.61
N ALA A 296 -19.30 -18.57 13.53
CA ALA A 296 -20.52 -17.95 13.01
C ALA A 296 -21.01 -18.72 11.76
N GLY A 297 -22.33 -18.74 11.55
CA GLY A 297 -22.94 -19.39 10.41
C GLY A 297 -22.88 -18.56 9.12
N SER A 298 -22.74 -17.25 9.24
CA SER A 298 -22.65 -16.31 8.11
C SER A 298 -21.74 -15.12 8.43
N ALA A 299 -21.41 -14.32 7.42
CA ALA A 299 -20.63 -13.11 7.57
C ALA A 299 -21.34 -12.03 8.42
N ASP A 300 -22.68 -11.98 8.35
CA ASP A 300 -23.47 -11.04 9.15
C ASP A 300 -23.56 -11.49 10.60
N ASP A 301 -23.71 -12.79 10.85
CA ASP A 301 -23.67 -13.38 12.21
C ASP A 301 -22.29 -13.12 12.86
N GLU A 302 -21.20 -13.28 12.10
CA GLU A 302 -19.84 -12.97 12.59
C GLU A 302 -19.74 -11.50 13.00
N THR A 303 -20.17 -10.59 12.13
CA THR A 303 -20.14 -9.15 12.41
C THR A 303 -21.03 -8.79 13.62
N SER A 304 -22.18 -9.43 13.74
CA SER A 304 -23.12 -9.23 14.87
C SER A 304 -22.53 -9.75 16.19
N ALA A 305 -21.92 -10.93 16.18
CA ALA A 305 -21.24 -11.50 17.34
C ALA A 305 -20.04 -10.67 17.78
N LEU A 306 -19.28 -10.14 16.80
CA LEU A 306 -18.16 -9.24 17.05
C LEU A 306 -18.63 -7.92 17.68
N ALA A 307 -19.68 -7.31 17.13
CA ALA A 307 -20.29 -6.09 17.67
C ALA A 307 -20.77 -6.28 19.11
N ALA A 308 -21.43 -7.41 19.40
CA ALA A 308 -21.86 -7.74 20.76
C ALA A 308 -20.66 -7.87 21.72
N SER A 309 -19.57 -8.50 21.28
CA SER A 309 -18.36 -8.67 22.09
C SER A 309 -17.68 -7.32 22.38
N ILE A 310 -17.55 -6.47 21.36
CA ILE A 310 -16.96 -5.11 21.49
C ILE A 310 -17.78 -4.28 22.47
N THR A 311 -19.11 -4.32 22.35
CA THR A 311 -20.02 -3.57 23.24
C THR A 311 -19.93 -4.09 24.68
N ALA A 312 -19.86 -5.42 24.87
CA ALA A 312 -19.71 -6.00 26.20
C ALA A 312 -18.38 -5.61 26.86
N LEU A 313 -17.28 -5.59 26.12
CA LEU A 313 -15.98 -5.15 26.61
C LEU A 313 -15.99 -3.65 26.93
N HIS A 314 -16.67 -2.85 26.12
CA HIS A 314 -16.83 -1.42 26.37
C HIS A 314 -17.63 -1.15 27.65
N ALA A 315 -18.70 -1.91 27.89
CA ALA A 315 -19.48 -1.84 29.14
C ALA A 315 -18.67 -2.24 30.38
N GLN A 316 -17.63 -3.07 30.22
CA GLN A 316 -16.67 -3.41 31.28
C GLN A 316 -15.56 -2.35 31.49
N GLY A 317 -15.63 -1.22 30.79
CA GLY A 317 -14.68 -0.11 30.92
C GLY A 317 -13.50 -0.15 29.94
N ILE A 318 -13.47 -1.09 28.99
CA ILE A 318 -12.43 -1.11 27.95
C ILE A 318 -12.85 -0.16 26.82
N ALA A 319 -12.16 0.96 26.69
CA ALA A 319 -12.44 1.94 25.65
C ALA A 319 -12.34 1.30 24.23
N TYR A 320 -13.10 1.80 23.25
CA TYR A 320 -13.02 1.33 21.88
C TYR A 320 -11.59 1.39 21.30
N GLY A 321 -10.85 2.46 21.60
CA GLY A 321 -9.44 2.60 21.20
C GLY A 321 -8.47 1.59 21.85
N GLY A 322 -8.91 0.87 22.89
CA GLY A 322 -8.18 -0.24 23.53
C GLY A 322 -8.51 -1.61 22.95
N GLN A 323 -9.38 -1.67 21.92
CA GLN A 323 -9.81 -2.91 21.27
C GLN A 323 -9.33 -2.93 19.84
N ALA A 324 -8.98 -4.10 19.30
CA ALA A 324 -8.53 -4.25 17.92
C ALA A 324 -9.19 -5.47 17.27
N VAL A 325 -9.58 -5.34 16.01
CA VAL A 325 -10.05 -6.41 15.14
C VAL A 325 -9.01 -6.67 14.06
N LEU A 326 -8.55 -7.92 13.94
CA LEU A 326 -7.54 -8.33 12.97
C LEU A 326 -8.18 -9.28 11.95
N CYS A 327 -7.92 -9.05 10.67
CA CYS A 327 -8.41 -9.87 9.56
C CYS A 327 -7.26 -10.27 8.64
N ALA A 328 -7.42 -11.40 7.95
CA ALA A 328 -6.44 -11.90 7.00
C ALA A 328 -6.42 -11.10 5.68
N SER A 329 -7.52 -10.44 5.29
CA SER A 329 -7.62 -9.67 4.06
C SER A 329 -8.27 -8.31 4.27
N ASN A 330 -7.89 -7.33 3.43
CA ASN A 330 -8.47 -5.99 3.44
C ASN A 330 -9.96 -5.98 3.07
N ALA A 331 -10.37 -6.84 2.14
CA ALA A 331 -11.79 -6.94 1.75
C ALA A 331 -12.67 -7.35 2.93
N ARG A 332 -12.21 -8.34 3.73
CA ARG A 332 -12.92 -8.76 4.93
C ARG A 332 -12.95 -7.66 5.99
N LEU A 333 -11.84 -6.97 6.17
CA LEU A 333 -11.72 -5.86 7.12
C LEU A 333 -12.66 -4.70 6.76
N ASN A 334 -12.78 -4.35 5.46
CA ASN A 334 -13.73 -3.35 4.97
C ASN A 334 -15.18 -3.74 5.33
N ALA A 335 -15.59 -4.97 5.03
CA ALA A 335 -16.95 -5.45 5.31
C ALA A 335 -17.29 -5.43 6.81
N ILE A 336 -16.34 -5.83 7.66
CA ILE A 336 -16.51 -5.78 9.12
C ILE A 336 -16.59 -4.33 9.61
N ALA A 337 -15.72 -3.44 9.13
CA ALA A 337 -15.74 -2.04 9.53
C ALA A 337 -17.08 -1.37 9.17
N GLU A 338 -17.58 -1.58 7.95
CA GLU A 338 -18.89 -1.09 7.52
C GLU A 338 -20.03 -1.65 8.39
N GLY A 339 -19.97 -2.94 8.70
CA GLY A 339 -20.96 -3.59 9.55
C GLY A 339 -20.95 -3.11 11.01
N LEU A 340 -19.78 -2.78 11.57
CA LEU A 340 -19.64 -2.17 12.90
C LEU A 340 -20.14 -0.73 12.91
N GLU A 341 -19.77 0.08 11.90
CA GLU A 341 -20.24 1.46 11.73
C GLU A 341 -21.77 1.51 11.59
N ALA A 342 -22.38 0.59 10.83
CA ALA A 342 -23.83 0.48 10.70
C ALA A 342 -24.55 0.20 12.04
N ARG A 343 -23.85 -0.41 12.99
CA ARG A 343 -24.32 -0.70 14.36
C ARG A 343 -23.92 0.37 15.39
N GLY A 344 -23.37 1.51 14.92
CA GLY A 344 -22.99 2.63 15.77
C GLY A 344 -21.68 2.43 16.55
N ILE A 345 -20.89 1.40 16.24
CA ILE A 345 -19.59 1.15 16.86
C ILE A 345 -18.51 1.89 16.07
N PRO A 346 -17.74 2.82 16.68
CA PRO A 346 -16.71 3.55 15.99
C PRO A 346 -15.53 2.62 15.65
N ALA A 347 -15.29 2.40 14.34
CA ALA A 347 -14.17 1.60 13.86
C ALA A 347 -13.17 2.50 13.12
N LEU A 348 -11.93 2.61 13.63
CA LEU A 348 -10.86 3.28 12.90
C LEU A 348 -10.24 2.29 11.91
N HIS A 349 -10.80 2.25 10.72
CA HIS A 349 -10.27 1.47 9.60
C HIS A 349 -9.86 2.41 8.46
N LEU A 350 -8.57 2.42 8.17
CA LEU A 350 -7.98 3.23 7.10
C LEU A 350 -7.96 2.48 5.74
N GLY A 351 -8.86 1.53 5.50
CA GLY A 351 -8.91 0.73 4.28
C GLY A 351 -8.62 1.49 2.99
N SER A 352 -8.81 0.92 1.83
CA SER A 352 -8.64 1.65 0.58
C SER A 352 -9.56 2.87 0.57
N LEU A 353 -8.99 4.06 0.60
CA LEU A 353 -9.73 5.33 0.58
C LEU A 353 -10.74 5.36 -0.56
N PHE A 354 -10.37 4.80 -1.72
CA PHE A 354 -11.18 4.81 -2.94
C PHE A 354 -12.31 3.77 -2.95
N GLU A 355 -12.27 2.79 -2.03
CA GLU A 355 -13.34 1.80 -1.86
C GLU A 355 -14.48 2.28 -0.97
N ARG A 356 -14.28 3.32 -0.21
CA ARG A 356 -15.29 3.88 0.69
C ARG A 356 -16.51 4.41 -0.07
N PRO A 357 -17.75 4.13 0.37
CA PRO A 357 -18.97 4.53 -0.32
C PRO A 357 -19.04 6.03 -0.62
N GLU A 358 -18.71 6.88 0.35
CA GLU A 358 -18.74 8.34 0.19
C GLU A 358 -17.71 8.85 -0.81
N ILE A 359 -16.58 8.17 -0.96
CA ILE A 359 -15.57 8.52 -1.97
C ILE A 359 -15.98 8.03 -3.34
N LYS A 360 -16.52 6.81 -3.45
CA LYS A 360 -17.12 6.31 -4.70
C LYS A 360 -18.24 7.22 -5.20
N ASP A 361 -19.02 7.82 -4.31
CA ASP A 361 -20.06 8.80 -4.65
C ASP A 361 -19.45 10.07 -5.26
N LEU A 362 -18.42 10.62 -4.64
CA LEU A 362 -17.71 11.79 -5.18
C LEU A 362 -17.01 11.48 -6.51
N LEU A 363 -16.43 10.29 -6.64
CA LEU A 363 -15.81 9.83 -7.90
C LEU A 363 -16.85 9.64 -9.00
N ALA A 364 -18.04 9.14 -8.68
CA ALA A 364 -19.13 9.02 -9.64
C ALA A 364 -19.59 10.39 -10.17
N LEU A 365 -19.73 11.39 -9.29
CA LEU A 365 -20.02 12.77 -9.68
C LEU A 365 -18.89 13.35 -10.54
N LEU A 366 -17.64 13.13 -10.15
CA LEU A 366 -16.50 13.63 -10.90
C LEU A 366 -16.39 12.99 -12.29
N SER A 367 -16.70 11.69 -12.40
CA SER A 367 -16.74 10.96 -13.67
C SER A 367 -17.78 11.54 -14.64
N LEU A 368 -18.95 11.95 -14.15
CA LEU A 368 -19.99 12.57 -14.98
C LEU A 368 -19.56 13.89 -15.64
N VAL A 369 -18.49 14.53 -15.17
CA VAL A 369 -17.94 15.74 -15.81
C VAL A 369 -17.18 15.40 -17.10
N THR A 370 -16.69 14.17 -17.23
CA THR A 370 -15.76 13.76 -18.31
C THR A 370 -16.24 12.58 -19.15
N ASP A 371 -17.11 11.72 -18.60
CA ASP A 371 -17.56 10.51 -19.29
C ASP A 371 -18.82 10.75 -20.14
N PRO A 372 -18.70 10.79 -21.49
CA PRO A 372 -19.84 10.96 -22.38
C PRO A 372 -20.82 9.78 -22.36
N ARG A 373 -20.42 8.63 -21.82
CA ARG A 373 -21.29 7.45 -21.68
C ARG A 373 -22.19 7.56 -20.46
N ALA A 374 -21.88 8.47 -19.55
CA ALA A 374 -22.61 8.72 -18.30
C ALA A 374 -22.88 7.46 -17.45
N ALA A 375 -21.97 6.46 -17.52
CA ALA A 375 -22.12 5.20 -16.81
C ALA A 375 -22.23 5.39 -15.28
N ALA A 376 -21.56 6.40 -14.75
CA ALA A 376 -21.61 6.76 -13.34
C ALA A 376 -23.00 7.23 -12.86
N MET A 377 -23.92 7.55 -13.79
CA MET A 377 -25.28 7.97 -13.45
C MET A 377 -26.04 6.90 -12.66
N VAL A 378 -25.78 5.62 -12.94
CA VAL A 378 -26.38 4.49 -12.18
C VAL A 378 -26.06 4.64 -10.68
N ARG A 379 -24.82 4.93 -10.32
CA ARG A 379 -24.43 5.12 -8.92
C ARG A 379 -25.00 6.42 -8.35
N VAL A 380 -24.92 7.52 -9.08
CA VAL A 380 -25.46 8.81 -8.63
C VAL A 380 -26.94 8.72 -8.31
N ALA A 381 -27.71 7.98 -9.13
CA ALA A 381 -29.13 7.74 -8.92
C ALA A 381 -29.46 6.94 -7.63
N THR A 382 -28.51 6.19 -7.06
CA THR A 382 -28.71 5.47 -5.79
C THR A 382 -28.45 6.34 -4.56
N MET A 383 -27.80 7.48 -4.71
CA MET A 383 -27.53 8.41 -3.60
C MET A 383 -28.85 8.94 -3.04
N THR A 384 -28.98 9.02 -1.71
CA THR A 384 -30.18 9.48 -1.01
C THR A 384 -30.70 10.83 -1.53
N ARG A 385 -29.80 11.69 -2.01
CA ARG A 385 -30.14 13.03 -2.52
C ARG A 385 -30.78 12.99 -3.91
N TYR A 386 -30.53 11.95 -4.71
CA TYR A 386 -30.90 11.91 -6.12
C TYR A 386 -31.88 10.79 -6.48
N GLN A 387 -32.13 9.85 -5.64
CA GLN A 387 -32.98 8.66 -5.79
C GLN A 387 -33.88 8.67 -7.04
N MET A 388 -33.42 8.01 -8.12
CA MET A 388 -34.16 7.92 -9.36
C MET A 388 -34.48 6.46 -9.70
N PRO A 389 -35.69 6.18 -10.21
CA PRO A 389 -36.03 4.86 -10.75
C PRO A 389 -35.11 4.50 -11.93
N LEU A 390 -34.78 3.21 -12.06
CA LEU A 390 -33.86 2.73 -13.10
C LEU A 390 -34.32 3.12 -14.53
N GLN A 391 -35.62 3.14 -14.79
CA GLN A 391 -36.16 3.55 -16.09
C GLN A 391 -35.81 5.00 -16.42
N ASP A 392 -35.90 5.91 -15.46
CA ASP A 392 -35.54 7.29 -15.62
C ASP A 392 -34.02 7.47 -15.77
N VAL A 393 -33.23 6.69 -15.02
CA VAL A 393 -31.77 6.65 -15.17
C VAL A 393 -31.37 6.28 -16.59
N MET A 394 -32.00 5.26 -17.18
CA MET A 394 -31.71 4.84 -18.56
C MET A 394 -32.04 5.94 -19.58
N ARG A 395 -33.20 6.62 -19.42
CA ARG A 395 -33.56 7.76 -20.26
C ARG A 395 -32.55 8.89 -20.16
N VAL A 396 -32.08 9.20 -18.96
CA VAL A 396 -31.05 10.23 -18.74
C VAL A 396 -29.75 9.84 -19.43
N ILE A 397 -29.33 8.58 -19.30
CA ILE A 397 -28.11 8.08 -19.94
C ILE A 397 -28.23 8.14 -21.47
N GLU A 398 -29.38 7.75 -22.04
CA GLU A 398 -29.63 7.82 -23.49
C GLU A 398 -29.59 9.26 -23.98
N HIS A 399 -30.22 10.19 -23.25
CA HIS A 399 -30.20 11.61 -23.58
C HIS A 399 -28.78 12.19 -23.56
N LEU A 400 -27.99 11.87 -22.52
CA LEU A 400 -26.59 12.31 -22.40
C LEU A 400 -25.69 11.76 -23.52
N ARG A 401 -25.95 10.53 -23.96
CA ARG A 401 -25.19 9.89 -25.06
C ARG A 401 -25.56 10.50 -26.43
N ALA A 402 -26.80 10.95 -26.60
CA ALA A 402 -27.26 11.59 -27.82
C ALA A 402 -26.80 13.06 -27.92
N ALA A 403 -26.56 13.72 -26.78
CA ALA A 403 -26.02 15.08 -26.74
C ALA A 403 -24.55 15.07 -27.22
N ASN A 404 -24.11 16.16 -27.86
CA ASN A 404 -22.74 16.28 -28.34
C ASN A 404 -21.75 16.15 -27.17
N PRO A 405 -20.81 15.18 -27.18
CA PRO A 405 -19.89 14.91 -26.06
C PRO A 405 -18.97 16.09 -25.71
N ALA A 406 -18.83 17.09 -26.56
CA ALA A 406 -18.05 18.31 -26.29
C ALA A 406 -18.71 19.27 -25.29
N SER A 407 -20.03 19.15 -25.08
CA SER A 407 -20.76 19.92 -24.08
C SER A 407 -21.74 18.99 -23.39
N LEU A 408 -21.33 18.39 -22.28
CA LEU A 408 -22.27 17.80 -21.33
C LEU A 408 -23.14 18.95 -20.80
N GLY A 409 -24.15 19.29 -21.59
CA GLY A 409 -25.06 20.41 -21.31
C GLY A 409 -26.04 20.06 -20.21
N TRP A 410 -25.53 19.80 -18.99
CA TRP A 410 -26.37 19.58 -17.80
C TRP A 410 -27.40 20.70 -17.61
N ALA A 411 -27.07 21.92 -18.01
CA ALA A 411 -28.00 23.06 -18.01
C ALA A 411 -29.14 22.90 -19.05
N ALA A 412 -28.86 22.31 -20.21
CA ALA A 412 -29.87 22.07 -21.25
C ALA A 412 -30.79 20.90 -20.90
N MET A 413 -30.30 19.88 -20.16
CA MET A 413 -31.10 18.73 -19.75
C MET A 413 -32.35 19.08 -18.95
N HIS A 414 -32.33 20.16 -18.20
CA HIS A 414 -33.46 20.56 -17.36
C HIS A 414 -34.69 20.94 -18.15
N ALA A 415 -34.52 21.46 -19.39
CA ALA A 415 -35.59 21.99 -20.22
C ALA A 415 -36.16 20.98 -21.23
N GLU A 416 -35.45 19.90 -21.55
CA GLU A 416 -35.72 19.06 -22.72
C GLU A 416 -36.19 17.63 -22.44
N MET A 417 -36.22 17.18 -21.17
CA MET A 417 -36.59 15.79 -20.83
C MET A 417 -38.04 15.66 -20.38
N ASP A 418 -38.91 15.31 -21.33
CA ASP A 418 -40.30 14.92 -21.04
C ASP A 418 -40.41 13.48 -20.54
N GLY A 419 -41.42 13.20 -19.72
CA GLY A 419 -41.75 11.84 -19.29
C GLY A 419 -40.97 11.29 -18.08
N LEU A 420 -40.18 12.12 -17.39
CA LEU A 420 -39.54 11.73 -16.11
C LEU A 420 -40.53 11.89 -14.93
N ALA A 421 -40.39 11.02 -13.92
CA ALA A 421 -41.07 11.18 -12.64
C ALA A 421 -40.69 12.51 -11.98
N GLY A 422 -41.59 13.08 -11.15
CA GLY A 422 -41.36 14.38 -10.52
C GLY A 422 -40.08 14.43 -9.67
N GLY A 423 -39.78 13.37 -8.90
CA GLY A 423 -38.54 13.24 -8.14
C GLY A 423 -37.29 13.17 -9.00
N SER A 424 -37.38 12.54 -10.18
CA SER A 424 -36.26 12.46 -11.12
C SER A 424 -35.95 13.82 -11.76
N ARG A 425 -36.97 14.62 -12.04
CA ARG A 425 -36.77 16.00 -12.53
C ARG A 425 -36.07 16.87 -11.49
N GLU A 426 -36.49 16.78 -10.24
CA GLU A 426 -35.79 17.49 -9.13
C GLU A 426 -34.36 17.06 -8.98
N ALA A 427 -34.07 15.74 -9.08
CA ALA A 427 -32.72 15.19 -9.01
C ALA A 427 -31.82 15.76 -10.13
N ILE A 428 -32.35 15.81 -11.37
CA ILE A 428 -31.63 16.40 -12.51
C ILE A 428 -31.43 17.91 -12.34
N ALA A 429 -32.41 18.63 -11.83
CA ALA A 429 -32.27 20.05 -11.52
C ALA A 429 -31.14 20.30 -10.51
N ARG A 430 -31.04 19.48 -9.45
CA ARG A 430 -29.96 19.54 -8.46
C ARG A 430 -28.61 19.22 -9.07
N LEU A 431 -28.52 18.20 -9.93
CA LEU A 431 -27.28 17.87 -10.66
C LEU A 431 -26.87 18.99 -11.61
N SER A 432 -27.82 19.56 -12.37
CA SER A 432 -27.57 20.69 -13.25
C SER A 432 -26.99 21.89 -12.48
N THR A 433 -27.54 22.18 -11.30
CA THR A 433 -27.04 23.25 -10.44
C THR A 433 -25.62 22.92 -9.93
N LEU A 434 -25.37 21.66 -9.51
CA LEU A 434 -24.07 21.21 -9.02
C LEU A 434 -22.98 21.32 -10.10
N PHE A 435 -23.32 21.00 -11.35
CA PHE A 435 -22.39 21.02 -12.47
C PHE A 435 -22.34 22.39 -13.21
N ALA A 436 -23.11 23.37 -12.78
CA ALA A 436 -23.09 24.71 -13.38
C ALA A 436 -21.67 25.32 -13.28
N GLY A 437 -21.14 25.77 -14.42
CA GLY A 437 -19.81 26.38 -14.51
C GLY A 437 -18.64 25.40 -14.32
N THR A 438 -18.90 24.09 -14.24
CA THR A 438 -17.84 23.07 -14.15
C THR A 438 -17.42 22.58 -15.53
N SER A 439 -16.15 22.17 -15.66
CA SER A 439 -15.62 21.56 -16.87
C SER A 439 -14.54 20.53 -16.52
N ALA A 440 -14.22 19.65 -17.46
CA ALA A 440 -13.14 18.68 -17.32
C ALA A 440 -11.76 19.32 -17.09
N SER A 441 -11.58 20.57 -17.55
CA SER A 441 -10.36 21.36 -17.36
C SER A 441 -10.27 22.06 -15.99
N THR A 442 -11.34 22.07 -15.21
CA THR A 442 -11.37 22.65 -13.86
C THR A 442 -10.48 21.81 -12.93
N ASN A 443 -9.82 22.47 -11.97
CA ASN A 443 -9.00 21.76 -10.99
C ASN A 443 -9.87 20.82 -10.14
N PRO A 444 -9.59 19.50 -10.09
CA PRO A 444 -10.42 18.53 -9.39
C PRO A 444 -10.58 18.82 -7.89
N TRP A 445 -9.54 19.34 -7.24
CA TRP A 445 -9.62 19.74 -5.84
C TRP A 445 -10.63 20.87 -5.64
N SER A 446 -10.61 21.89 -6.50
CA SER A 446 -11.55 23.02 -6.42
C SER A 446 -13.00 22.57 -6.66
N LEU A 447 -13.22 21.66 -7.64
CA LEU A 447 -14.53 21.05 -7.86
C LEU A 447 -15.04 20.31 -6.63
N LEU A 448 -14.26 19.37 -6.15
CA LEU A 448 -14.64 18.51 -5.01
C LEU A 448 -14.82 19.34 -3.73
N ALA A 449 -13.96 20.31 -3.46
CA ALA A 449 -14.10 21.19 -2.31
C ALA A 449 -15.39 22.03 -2.39
N GLY A 450 -15.66 22.64 -3.54
CA GLY A 450 -16.91 23.38 -3.76
C GLY A 450 -18.14 22.50 -3.64
N TRP A 451 -18.12 21.30 -4.21
CA TRP A 451 -19.24 20.35 -4.09
C TRP A 451 -19.46 19.89 -2.64
N THR A 452 -18.41 19.55 -1.92
CA THR A 452 -18.54 19.07 -0.52
C THR A 452 -18.99 20.14 0.45
N ILE A 453 -18.55 21.38 0.27
CA ILE A 453 -18.86 22.50 1.16
C ILE A 453 -20.20 23.13 0.76
N ASP A 454 -20.30 23.62 -0.47
CA ASP A 454 -21.41 24.45 -0.94
C ASP A 454 -22.51 23.64 -1.63
N GLY A 455 -22.16 22.81 -2.61
CA GLY A 455 -23.11 22.12 -3.48
C GLY A 455 -23.90 21.00 -2.80
N LEU A 456 -23.23 20.12 -2.09
CA LEU A 456 -23.83 18.97 -1.38
C LEU A 456 -24.12 19.29 0.07
N GLY A 457 -23.49 20.31 0.65
CA GLY A 457 -23.59 20.64 2.07
C GLY A 457 -23.09 19.55 3.01
N LEU A 458 -22.25 18.63 2.51
CA LEU A 458 -21.76 17.47 3.25
C LEU A 458 -20.98 17.92 4.50
N ALA A 459 -20.12 18.91 4.38
CA ALA A 459 -19.35 19.41 5.50
C ALA A 459 -20.24 19.86 6.66
N LYS A 460 -21.33 20.58 6.37
CA LYS A 460 -22.31 21.03 7.37
C LYS A 460 -23.05 19.85 8.01
N THR A 461 -23.54 18.90 7.20
CA THR A 461 -24.28 17.73 7.67
C THR A 461 -23.40 16.86 8.59
N LEU A 462 -22.19 16.55 8.17
CA LEU A 462 -21.25 15.72 8.94
C LEU A 462 -20.83 16.39 10.26
N TYR A 463 -20.68 17.72 10.26
CA TYR A 463 -20.38 18.47 11.48
C TYR A 463 -21.55 18.48 12.48
N GLN A 464 -22.78 18.59 11.99
CA GLN A 464 -23.98 18.66 12.83
C GLN A 464 -24.38 17.32 13.42
N THR A 465 -24.17 16.22 12.74
CA THR A 465 -24.65 14.89 13.16
C THR A 465 -23.82 14.34 14.33
N GLY A 466 -22.51 14.57 14.35
CA GLY A 466 -21.64 14.28 15.51
C GLY A 466 -21.45 12.80 15.89
N ASP A 467 -22.13 11.86 15.21
CA ASP A 467 -21.97 10.43 15.42
C ASP A 467 -20.66 9.87 14.84
N ALA A 468 -20.30 8.65 15.25
CA ALA A 468 -19.04 8.02 14.83
C ALA A 468 -18.95 7.83 13.31
N ARG A 469 -20.05 7.43 12.66
CA ARG A 469 -20.12 7.21 11.21
C ARG A 469 -19.86 8.51 10.44
N SER A 470 -20.55 9.57 10.81
CA SER A 470 -20.39 10.90 10.19
C SER A 470 -18.98 11.45 10.36
N ARG A 471 -18.35 11.23 11.53
CA ARG A 471 -16.94 11.60 11.75
C ARG A 471 -15.99 10.84 10.83
N MET A 472 -16.19 9.54 10.67
CA MET A 472 -15.37 8.71 9.78
C MET A 472 -15.56 9.10 8.31
N GLN A 473 -16.79 9.37 7.85
CA GLN A 473 -17.07 9.90 6.53
C GLN A 473 -16.37 11.24 6.30
N GLY A 474 -16.46 12.15 7.26
CA GLY A 474 -15.77 13.44 7.21
C GLY A 474 -14.26 13.32 7.09
N LEU A 475 -13.66 12.38 7.84
CA LEU A 475 -12.22 12.10 7.78
C LEU A 475 -11.82 11.54 6.40
N ALA A 476 -12.61 10.61 5.84
CA ALA A 476 -12.34 10.05 4.52
C ALA A 476 -12.44 11.12 3.42
N ILE A 477 -13.47 11.97 3.45
CA ILE A 477 -13.62 13.08 2.51
C ILE A 477 -12.45 14.05 2.63
N TRP A 478 -12.03 14.39 3.83
CA TRP A 478 -10.87 15.26 4.06
C TRP A 478 -9.58 14.65 3.51
N GLN A 479 -9.34 13.35 3.75
CA GLN A 479 -8.19 12.64 3.18
C GLN A 479 -8.22 12.64 1.66
N PHE A 480 -9.39 12.42 1.06
CA PHE A 480 -9.55 12.44 -0.39
C PHE A 480 -9.28 13.83 -0.98
N LEU A 481 -9.79 14.88 -0.37
CA LEU A 481 -9.49 16.26 -0.78
C LEU A 481 -7.99 16.57 -0.67
N ASN A 482 -7.32 16.13 0.40
CA ASN A 482 -5.87 16.28 0.53
C ASN A 482 -5.10 15.48 -0.53
N PHE A 483 -5.55 14.27 -0.86
CA PHE A 483 -4.99 13.49 -1.96
C PHE A 483 -5.11 14.27 -3.28
N CYS A 484 -6.29 14.79 -3.61
CA CYS A 484 -6.50 15.58 -4.84
C CYS A 484 -5.64 16.85 -4.88
N ARG A 485 -5.46 17.52 -3.73
CA ARG A 485 -4.62 18.73 -3.62
C ARG A 485 -3.14 18.49 -3.90
N ARG A 486 -2.64 17.32 -3.52
CA ARG A 486 -1.22 16.94 -3.65
C ARG A 486 -0.87 16.38 -5.03
N GLN A 487 -1.86 16.23 -5.93
CA GLN A 487 -1.58 15.68 -7.25
C GLN A 487 -0.61 16.56 -8.04
N PRO A 488 0.38 15.98 -8.71
CA PRO A 488 1.33 16.73 -9.52
C PRO A 488 0.62 17.42 -10.68
N ARG A 489 1.11 18.60 -11.06
CA ARG A 489 0.70 19.25 -12.30
C ARG A 489 1.28 18.47 -13.48
N GLY A 490 0.44 18.16 -14.49
CA GLY A 490 0.85 17.38 -15.66
C GLY A 490 0.13 17.82 -16.92
N ARG A 491 0.47 17.23 -18.05
CA ARG A 491 -0.21 17.44 -19.34
C ARG A 491 -1.57 16.72 -19.34
N GLY A 492 -2.50 17.19 -20.17
CA GLY A 492 -3.82 16.59 -20.32
C GLY A 492 -4.90 17.22 -19.42
N VAL A 493 -6.11 16.67 -19.52
CA VAL A 493 -7.33 17.16 -18.84
C VAL A 493 -7.25 16.80 -17.35
N PRO A 494 -7.30 17.77 -16.42
CA PRO A 494 -7.04 17.53 -15.01
C PRO A 494 -7.95 16.48 -14.36
N VAL A 495 -9.26 16.50 -14.67
CA VAL A 495 -10.22 15.56 -14.08
C VAL A 495 -9.98 14.14 -14.58
N LEU A 496 -9.74 13.95 -15.88
CA LEU A 496 -9.44 12.64 -16.47
C LEU A 496 -8.16 12.06 -15.86
N ARG A 497 -7.11 12.86 -15.78
CA ARG A 497 -5.83 12.43 -15.19
C ARG A 497 -5.98 11.97 -13.73
N LEU A 498 -6.79 12.67 -12.93
CA LEU A 498 -7.08 12.24 -11.56
C LEU A 498 -7.83 10.90 -11.53
N LEU A 499 -8.88 10.75 -12.36
CA LEU A 499 -9.68 9.53 -12.42
C LEU A 499 -8.83 8.32 -12.87
N ASP A 500 -8.00 8.50 -13.92
CA ASP A 500 -7.09 7.46 -14.39
C ASP A 500 -6.09 7.05 -13.30
N ARG A 501 -5.51 8.03 -12.59
CA ARG A 501 -4.60 7.73 -11.48
C ARG A 501 -5.28 6.96 -10.35
N ILE A 502 -6.50 7.34 -9.98
CA ILE A 502 -7.27 6.64 -8.95
C ILE A 502 -7.61 5.22 -9.40
N ARG A 503 -8.03 5.04 -10.66
CA ARG A 503 -8.28 3.71 -11.23
C ARG A 503 -7.05 2.81 -11.13
N ARG A 504 -5.88 3.31 -11.49
CA ARG A 504 -4.61 2.58 -11.37
C ARG A 504 -4.27 2.24 -9.92
N LEU A 505 -4.46 3.19 -8.99
CA LEU A 505 -4.25 2.95 -7.56
C LEU A 505 -5.20 1.88 -7.01
N ALA A 506 -6.47 1.86 -7.46
CA ALA A 506 -7.43 0.84 -7.07
C ALA A 506 -7.00 -0.56 -7.57
N LEU A 507 -6.64 -0.68 -8.85
CA LEU A 507 -6.13 -1.93 -9.44
C LEU A 507 -4.88 -2.44 -8.67
N LEU A 508 -3.94 -1.55 -8.34
CA LEU A 508 -2.74 -1.89 -7.58
C LEU A 508 -3.01 -2.27 -6.12
N SER A 509 -4.16 -1.88 -5.57
CA SER A 509 -4.56 -2.26 -4.21
C SER A 509 -5.22 -3.64 -4.15
N GLU A 510 -5.91 -4.07 -5.22
CA GLU A 510 -6.52 -5.39 -5.33
C GLU A 510 -5.46 -6.50 -5.42
N ASP A 511 -4.32 -6.26 -6.08
CA ASP A 511 -3.19 -7.20 -6.15
C ASP A 511 -2.45 -7.40 -4.81
N ARG A 512 -2.83 -6.69 -3.75
CA ARG A 512 -2.22 -6.76 -2.42
C ARG A 512 -3.11 -7.44 -1.36
N GLY A 513 -4.21 -8.05 -1.80
CA GLY A 513 -5.17 -8.77 -0.95
C GLY A 513 -4.82 -10.24 -0.71
#